data_c810b48d39571800844243e4e4422832
#
_entry.id   c810b48d39571800844243e4e4422832
#
_cell.length_a   1.000
_cell.length_b   1.000
_cell.length_c   1.000
_cell.angle_alpha   90.00
_cell.angle_beta   90.00
_cell.angle_gamma   90.00
#
_symmetry.space_group_name_H-M   'P 1'
#
loop_
_entity.id
_entity.type
_entity.pdbx_description
1 polymer ?
#
loop_
_entity_poly.entity_id
_entity_poly.type
_entity_poly.pdbx_seq_one_letter_code
_entity_poly.pdbx_strand_id
1 'polypeptide(L)'
;MGLFIKKPFSMLQAEANESGAKTLKRVLGAWSLVALGVGVIIGAGLFSITGTVAAGYTGPAITLSFAIAAIGCCFAGLCYAEFASMIPVAGSAYTYSYATMGELIAWIIGWDLVLEYTVAATTVSISWSRYLIVFLEGVGINLPHALTACPWDGGVVNIPAFLIVVLMSIFLIRGTEGSSIFNGFIVFLKVAVILTFVVLGWKYINTENYTPYIPANTGTLGEFGWSGVLRGAAIVFFAFLGFDAVSTAAQETKNPKRDM
;
A
#
# COMPACT_ATOMS: atom_id res chain seq x y z
N MET A 1 -31.92 18.21 5.76
CA MET A 1 -30.75 17.51 6.29
C MET A 1 -29.53 18.38 6.02
N GLY A 2 -28.72 18.71 7.04
CA GLY A 2 -27.57 19.61 6.83
C GLY A 2 -26.36 18.81 6.35
N LEU A 3 -25.71 19.20 5.26
CA LEU A 3 -24.53 18.57 4.67
C LEU A 3 -23.32 18.43 5.62
N PHE A 4 -23.33 19.14 6.75
CA PHE A 4 -22.26 19.16 7.74
C PHE A 4 -22.65 18.52 9.07
N ILE A 5 -23.66 17.63 9.07
CA ILE A 5 -24.02 16.89 10.28
C ILE A 5 -22.88 15.93 10.62
N LYS A 6 -22.39 16.05 11.87
CA LYS A 6 -21.35 15.17 12.40
C LYS A 6 -21.99 13.95 13.04
N LYS A 7 -21.34 12.78 12.89
CA LYS A 7 -21.75 11.58 13.61
C LYS A 7 -21.35 11.70 15.07
N PRO A 8 -22.30 11.59 16.03
CA PRO A 8 -22.00 11.72 17.45
C PRO A 8 -20.99 10.66 17.90
N PHE A 9 -20.03 11.07 18.73
CA PHE A 9 -19.01 10.18 19.28
C PHE A 9 -19.60 8.98 20.04
N SER A 10 -20.72 9.20 20.74
CA SER A 10 -21.46 8.13 21.44
C SER A 10 -21.97 7.04 20.50
N MET A 11 -22.40 7.40 19.29
CA MET A 11 -22.80 6.41 18.27
C MET A 11 -21.61 5.60 17.76
N LEU A 12 -20.47 6.26 17.52
CA LEU A 12 -19.24 5.60 17.10
C LEU A 12 -18.72 4.64 18.18
N GLN A 13 -18.76 5.04 19.43
CA GLN A 13 -18.41 4.15 20.55
C GLN A 13 -19.37 2.97 20.68
N ALA A 14 -20.65 3.16 20.43
CA ALA A 14 -21.63 2.08 20.44
C ALA A 14 -21.30 1.08 19.32
N GLU A 15 -21.02 1.54 18.09
CA GLU A 15 -20.60 0.69 16.96
C GLU A 15 -19.29 -0.06 17.25
N ALA A 16 -18.31 0.58 17.89
CA ALA A 16 -17.06 -0.06 18.29
C ALA A 16 -17.26 -1.20 19.30
N ASN A 17 -18.30 -1.08 20.14
CA ASN A 17 -18.61 -2.03 21.22
C ASN A 17 -19.72 -3.02 20.84
N GLU A 18 -20.30 -2.92 19.65
CA GLU A 18 -21.27 -3.91 19.20
C GLU A 18 -20.68 -5.31 19.23
N SER A 19 -21.43 -6.27 19.78
CA SER A 19 -21.10 -7.67 19.81
C SER A 19 -22.30 -8.48 19.33
N GLY A 20 -22.10 -9.36 18.36
CA GLY A 20 -23.18 -10.20 17.83
C GLY A 20 -22.79 -10.98 16.59
N ALA A 21 -23.71 -11.80 16.08
CA ALA A 21 -23.48 -12.66 14.92
C ALA A 21 -23.17 -11.91 13.61
N LYS A 22 -23.41 -10.60 13.57
CA LYS A 22 -23.16 -9.72 12.40
C LYS A 22 -21.93 -8.85 12.55
N THR A 23 -21.18 -8.96 13.65
CA THR A 23 -19.97 -8.17 13.90
C THR A 23 -18.73 -8.94 13.45
N LEU A 24 -17.66 -8.19 13.08
CA LEU A 24 -16.38 -8.77 12.70
C LEU A 24 -15.77 -9.54 13.88
N LYS A 25 -15.18 -10.69 13.60
CA LYS A 25 -14.51 -11.49 14.64
C LYS A 25 -13.20 -10.82 15.04
N ARG A 26 -12.99 -10.61 16.35
CA ARG A 26 -11.77 -10.04 16.92
C ARG A 26 -10.67 -11.11 17.02
N VAL A 27 -9.90 -11.26 15.96
CA VAL A 27 -8.84 -12.28 15.85
C VAL A 27 -7.43 -11.69 15.83
N LEU A 28 -7.27 -10.39 15.47
CA LEU A 28 -5.98 -9.75 15.28
C LEU A 28 -5.38 -9.27 16.62
N GLY A 29 -4.15 -9.68 16.89
CA GLY A 29 -3.34 -9.11 17.98
C GLY A 29 -2.32 -8.10 17.43
N ALA A 30 -1.55 -7.43 18.30
CA ALA A 30 -0.57 -6.42 17.94
C ALA A 30 0.41 -6.88 16.83
N TRP A 31 0.97 -8.08 16.95
CA TRP A 31 1.89 -8.63 15.93
C TRP A 31 1.21 -8.89 14.58
N SER A 32 -0.07 -9.30 14.60
CA SER A 32 -0.84 -9.49 13.37
C SER A 32 -1.11 -8.16 12.68
N LEU A 33 -1.33 -7.07 13.44
CA LEU A 33 -1.50 -5.72 12.91
C LEU A 33 -0.19 -5.19 12.32
N VAL A 34 0.94 -5.38 13.01
CA VAL A 34 2.27 -5.05 12.46
C VAL A 34 2.52 -5.83 11.16
N ALA A 35 2.24 -7.13 11.15
CA ALA A 35 2.38 -7.95 9.94
C ALA A 35 1.45 -7.47 8.81
N LEU A 36 0.22 -7.07 9.14
CA LEU A 36 -0.72 -6.51 8.18
C LEU A 36 -0.15 -5.20 7.58
N GLY A 37 0.30 -4.26 8.41
CA GLY A 37 0.90 -3.01 7.95
C GLY A 37 2.14 -3.22 7.08
N VAL A 38 3.08 -4.04 7.55
CA VAL A 38 4.28 -4.41 6.76
C VAL A 38 3.88 -5.12 5.46
N GLY A 39 2.84 -5.97 5.52
CA GLY A 39 2.31 -6.70 4.37
C GLY A 39 1.75 -5.79 3.28
N VAL A 40 1.06 -4.73 3.67
CA VAL A 40 0.47 -3.78 2.71
C VAL A 40 1.54 -2.82 2.16
N ILE A 41 2.40 -2.27 3.02
CA ILE A 41 3.44 -1.30 2.61
C ILE A 41 4.51 -1.94 1.71
N ILE A 42 5.03 -3.12 2.06
CA ILE A 42 6.03 -3.80 1.22
C ILE A 42 5.33 -4.49 0.05
N GLY A 43 5.17 -3.78 -1.04
CA GLY A 43 4.46 -4.23 -2.24
C GLY A 43 5.08 -3.75 -3.55
N ALA A 44 4.24 -3.55 -4.56
CA ALA A 44 4.65 -3.10 -5.90
C ALA A 44 5.42 -1.76 -5.88
N GLY A 45 5.12 -0.88 -4.93
CA GLY A 45 5.85 0.38 -4.76
C GLY A 45 7.33 0.17 -4.55
N LEU A 46 7.71 -0.75 -3.66
CA LEU A 46 9.11 -1.06 -3.41
C LEU A 46 9.75 -1.84 -4.57
N PHE A 47 9.10 -2.90 -5.05
CA PHE A 47 9.72 -3.82 -6.00
C PHE A 47 9.67 -3.35 -7.45
N SER A 48 8.65 -2.59 -7.87
CA SER A 48 8.46 -2.20 -9.26
C SER A 48 8.79 -0.74 -9.54
N ILE A 49 8.43 0.19 -8.64
CA ILE A 49 8.55 1.63 -8.91
C ILE A 49 9.96 2.14 -8.60
N THR A 50 10.66 1.57 -7.61
CA THR A 50 11.98 2.03 -7.17
C THR A 50 12.97 2.12 -8.33
N GLY A 51 13.10 1.05 -9.14
CA GLY A 51 14.01 1.04 -10.28
C GLY A 51 13.67 2.10 -11.34
N THR A 52 12.39 2.25 -11.66
CA THR A 52 11.91 3.23 -12.64
C THR A 52 12.17 4.66 -12.18
N VAL A 53 11.93 4.96 -10.90
CA VAL A 53 12.15 6.30 -10.33
C VAL A 53 13.64 6.62 -10.25
N ALA A 54 14.46 5.64 -9.86
CA ALA A 54 15.91 5.80 -9.84
C ALA A 54 16.46 6.09 -11.23
N ALA A 55 16.03 5.33 -12.24
CA ALA A 55 16.52 5.48 -13.61
C ALA A 55 16.07 6.79 -14.27
N GLY A 56 14.80 7.20 -14.05
CA GLY A 56 14.22 8.33 -14.79
C GLY A 56 14.29 9.68 -14.08
N TYR A 57 14.43 9.71 -12.75
CA TYR A 57 14.20 10.96 -12.00
C TYR A 57 15.25 11.30 -10.94
N THR A 58 15.76 10.33 -10.22
CA THR A 58 16.53 10.62 -9.00
C THR A 58 17.98 10.15 -9.03
N GLY A 59 18.30 9.15 -9.82
CA GLY A 59 19.58 8.44 -9.71
C GLY A 59 19.76 7.81 -8.32
N PRO A 60 20.99 7.77 -7.80
CA PRO A 60 21.32 7.25 -6.46
C PRO A 60 20.57 7.97 -5.32
N ALA A 61 20.19 9.23 -5.52
CA ALA A 61 19.48 10.04 -4.53
C ALA A 61 18.03 9.56 -4.25
N ILE A 62 17.58 8.45 -4.85
CA ILE A 62 16.28 7.84 -4.54
C ILE A 62 16.11 7.54 -3.05
N THR A 63 17.18 7.26 -2.34
CA THR A 63 17.15 7.04 -0.88
C THR A 63 16.67 8.28 -0.12
N LEU A 64 17.04 9.51 -0.59
CA LEU A 64 16.50 10.76 -0.05
C LEU A 64 15.02 10.91 -0.35
N SER A 65 14.59 10.51 -1.56
CA SER A 65 13.17 10.52 -1.93
C SER A 65 12.35 9.63 -1.00
N PHE A 66 12.82 8.43 -0.70
CA PHE A 66 12.19 7.54 0.28
C PHE A 66 12.20 8.13 1.69
N ALA A 67 13.30 8.76 2.12
CA ALA A 67 13.37 9.39 3.45
C ALA A 67 12.35 10.54 3.58
N ILE A 68 12.22 11.39 2.57
CA ILE A 68 11.25 12.50 2.54
C ILE A 68 9.81 11.94 2.59
N ALA A 69 9.50 10.95 1.75
CA ALA A 69 8.19 10.31 1.73
C ALA A 69 7.88 9.62 3.07
N ALA A 70 8.85 8.92 3.67
CA ALA A 70 8.70 8.26 4.96
C ALA A 70 8.40 9.25 6.10
N ILE A 71 9.06 10.42 6.12
CA ILE A 71 8.78 11.47 7.10
C ILE A 71 7.33 11.95 6.97
N GLY A 72 6.87 12.22 5.74
CA GLY A 72 5.48 12.61 5.50
C GLY A 72 4.49 11.54 5.96
N CYS A 73 4.74 10.27 5.62
CA CYS A 73 3.92 9.15 6.06
C CYS A 73 3.94 8.95 7.59
N CYS A 74 5.07 9.20 8.23
CA CYS A 74 5.19 9.10 9.69
C CYS A 74 4.25 10.08 10.39
N PHE A 75 4.22 11.36 9.97
CA PHE A 75 3.31 12.35 10.53
C PHE A 75 1.84 11.97 10.29
N ALA A 76 1.50 11.55 9.07
CA ALA A 76 0.16 11.08 8.78
C ALA A 76 -0.21 9.86 9.64
N GLY A 77 0.68 8.88 9.74
CA GLY A 77 0.49 7.68 10.55
C GLY A 77 0.26 7.96 12.03
N LEU A 78 0.97 8.94 12.61
CA LEU A 78 0.74 9.37 13.99
C LEU A 78 -0.67 9.94 14.19
N CYS A 79 -1.17 10.76 13.24
CA CYS A 79 -2.55 11.25 13.27
C CYS A 79 -3.56 10.10 13.18
N TYR A 80 -3.33 9.13 12.30
CA TYR A 80 -4.18 7.93 12.20
C TYR A 80 -4.16 7.11 13.48
N ALA A 81 -3.00 6.91 14.11
CA ALA A 81 -2.88 6.19 15.37
C ALA A 81 -3.68 6.85 16.49
N GLU A 82 -3.64 8.19 16.59
CA GLU A 82 -4.45 8.94 17.56
C GLU A 82 -5.93 8.72 17.30
N PHE A 83 -6.43 8.93 16.08
CA PHE A 83 -7.82 8.71 15.75
C PHE A 83 -8.26 7.26 15.95
N ALA A 84 -7.46 6.28 15.56
CA ALA A 84 -7.79 4.87 15.73
C ALA A 84 -7.90 4.46 17.20
N SER A 85 -7.08 5.05 18.08
CA SER A 85 -7.18 4.82 19.53
C SER A 85 -8.45 5.42 20.15
N MET A 86 -8.92 6.56 19.62
CA MET A 86 -10.12 7.26 20.09
C MET A 86 -11.41 6.66 19.52
N ILE A 87 -11.38 6.29 18.25
CA ILE A 87 -12.53 5.81 17.46
C ILE A 87 -12.16 4.48 16.79
N PRO A 88 -12.15 3.36 17.55
CA PRO A 88 -11.75 2.06 17.01
C PRO A 88 -12.89 1.42 16.18
N VAL A 89 -13.30 2.12 15.13
CA VAL A 89 -14.32 1.67 14.16
C VAL A 89 -13.66 1.50 12.81
N ALA A 90 -13.98 0.43 12.09
CA ALA A 90 -13.53 0.24 10.72
C ALA A 90 -14.07 1.36 9.82
N GLY A 91 -13.25 1.83 8.87
CA GLY A 91 -13.64 2.89 7.95
C GLY A 91 -12.57 3.96 7.74
N SER A 92 -11.42 3.84 8.44
CA SER A 92 -10.25 4.72 8.21
C SER A 92 -10.64 6.22 8.20
N ALA A 93 -10.06 7.00 7.30
CA ALA A 93 -10.30 8.42 7.13
C ALA A 93 -11.78 8.80 6.94
N TYR A 94 -12.60 7.92 6.34
CA TYR A 94 -14.04 8.15 6.21
C TYR A 94 -14.70 8.37 7.58
N THR A 95 -14.48 7.44 8.51
CA THR A 95 -15.08 7.51 9.85
C THR A 95 -14.58 8.71 10.63
N TYR A 96 -13.28 9.01 10.55
CA TYR A 96 -12.67 10.16 11.24
C TYR A 96 -13.20 11.49 10.68
N SER A 97 -13.34 11.60 9.37
CA SER A 97 -13.91 12.77 8.71
C SER A 97 -15.38 12.96 9.05
N TYR A 98 -16.15 11.88 9.17
CA TYR A 98 -17.57 11.96 9.55
C TYR A 98 -17.73 12.47 11.00
N ALA A 99 -16.85 12.04 11.90
CA ALA A 99 -16.86 12.49 13.29
C ALA A 99 -16.47 13.96 13.44
N THR A 100 -15.55 14.47 12.61
CA THR A 100 -14.90 15.78 12.79
C THR A 100 -15.44 16.86 11.85
N MET A 101 -15.61 16.55 10.56
CA MET A 101 -15.92 17.51 9.50
C MET A 101 -17.37 17.43 9.00
N GLY A 102 -18.03 16.28 9.20
CA GLY A 102 -19.43 16.07 8.82
C GLY A 102 -19.60 15.25 7.53
N GLU A 103 -20.87 15.03 7.18
CA GLU A 103 -21.31 14.05 6.20
C GLU A 103 -20.75 14.28 4.78
N LEU A 104 -20.76 15.52 4.29
CA LEU A 104 -20.29 15.85 2.94
C LEU A 104 -18.80 15.50 2.75
N ILE A 105 -17.97 15.93 3.70
CA ILE A 105 -16.52 15.67 3.63
C ILE A 105 -16.26 14.18 3.77
N ALA A 106 -16.95 13.51 4.68
CA ALA A 106 -16.86 12.06 4.82
C ALA A 106 -17.24 11.33 3.52
N TRP A 107 -18.29 11.78 2.83
CA TRP A 107 -18.72 11.19 1.56
C TRP A 107 -17.64 11.34 0.47
N ILE A 108 -17.02 12.52 0.36
CA ILE A 108 -15.90 12.75 -0.58
C ILE A 108 -14.73 11.81 -0.24
N ILE A 109 -14.29 11.79 1.02
CA ILE A 109 -13.19 10.91 1.48
C ILE A 109 -13.53 9.43 1.27
N GLY A 110 -14.80 9.03 1.44
CA GLY A 110 -15.24 7.66 1.16
C GLY A 110 -15.03 7.27 -0.31
N TRP A 111 -15.34 8.16 -1.25
CA TRP A 111 -15.06 7.93 -2.67
C TRP A 111 -13.58 7.95 -3.00
N ASP A 112 -12.80 8.83 -2.37
CA ASP A 112 -11.35 8.87 -2.52
C ASP A 112 -10.72 7.55 -2.07
N LEU A 113 -11.15 6.97 -0.95
CA LEU A 113 -10.69 5.65 -0.48
C LEU A 113 -11.04 4.52 -1.48
N VAL A 114 -12.26 4.53 -2.04
CA VAL A 114 -12.65 3.56 -3.08
C VAL A 114 -11.72 3.68 -4.30
N LEU A 115 -11.45 4.90 -4.74
CA LEU A 115 -10.54 5.17 -5.85
C LEU A 115 -9.11 4.70 -5.53
N GLU A 116 -8.60 5.07 -4.36
CA GLU A 116 -7.26 4.70 -3.88
C GLU A 116 -7.05 3.19 -3.90
N TYR A 117 -7.93 2.43 -3.25
CA TYR A 117 -7.80 0.97 -3.20
C TYR A 117 -8.01 0.31 -4.56
N THR A 118 -8.87 0.87 -5.42
CA THR A 118 -9.06 0.35 -6.79
C THR A 118 -7.80 0.55 -7.63
N VAL A 119 -7.20 1.74 -7.59
CA VAL A 119 -5.95 2.04 -8.31
C VAL A 119 -4.80 1.20 -7.76
N ALA A 120 -4.69 1.08 -6.43
CA ALA A 120 -3.68 0.26 -5.80
C ALA A 120 -3.80 -1.22 -6.21
N ALA A 121 -5.00 -1.81 -6.14
CA ALA A 121 -5.24 -3.19 -6.55
C ALA A 121 -4.90 -3.42 -8.03
N THR A 122 -5.27 -2.46 -8.89
CA THR A 122 -4.95 -2.51 -10.32
C THR A 122 -3.44 -2.47 -10.55
N THR A 123 -2.74 -1.54 -9.92
CA THR A 123 -1.28 -1.39 -10.06
C THR A 123 -0.54 -2.65 -9.57
N VAL A 124 -0.95 -3.20 -8.42
CA VAL A 124 -0.35 -4.41 -7.86
C VAL A 124 -0.60 -5.62 -8.77
N SER A 125 -1.80 -5.77 -9.30
CA SER A 125 -2.13 -6.90 -10.19
C SER A 125 -1.37 -6.84 -11.52
N ILE A 126 -1.18 -5.65 -12.09
CA ILE A 126 -0.35 -5.44 -13.29
C ILE A 126 1.12 -5.73 -12.99
N SER A 127 1.65 -5.27 -11.87
CA SER A 127 3.02 -5.57 -11.46
C SER A 127 3.24 -7.07 -11.28
N TRP A 128 2.30 -7.77 -10.61
CA TRP A 128 2.34 -9.22 -10.46
C TRP A 128 2.31 -9.93 -11.82
N SER A 129 1.44 -9.49 -12.73
CA SER A 129 1.37 -10.02 -14.10
C SER A 129 2.72 -9.93 -14.82
N ARG A 130 3.41 -8.79 -14.73
CA ARG A 130 4.72 -8.60 -15.35
C ARG A 130 5.77 -9.58 -14.79
N TYR A 131 5.81 -9.76 -13.47
CA TYR A 131 6.71 -10.75 -12.87
C TYR A 131 6.38 -12.19 -13.30
N LEU A 132 5.09 -12.53 -13.37
CA LEU A 132 4.65 -13.84 -13.85
C LEU A 132 5.08 -14.09 -15.30
N ILE A 133 4.93 -13.08 -16.18
CA ILE A 133 5.32 -13.18 -17.60
C ILE A 133 6.82 -13.43 -17.70
N VAL A 134 7.66 -12.65 -17.01
CA VAL A 134 9.12 -12.84 -17.00
C VAL A 134 9.50 -14.23 -16.49
N PHE A 135 8.82 -14.73 -15.46
CA PHE A 135 9.04 -16.08 -14.95
C PHE A 135 8.67 -17.15 -15.99
N LEU A 136 7.52 -17.02 -16.65
CA LEU A 136 7.07 -17.96 -17.69
C LEU A 136 7.99 -17.96 -18.90
N GLU A 137 8.47 -16.80 -19.34
CA GLU A 137 9.46 -16.67 -20.40
C GLU A 137 10.77 -17.38 -20.04
N GLY A 138 11.20 -17.26 -18.77
CA GLY A 138 12.39 -17.95 -18.26
C GLY A 138 12.30 -19.49 -18.29
N VAL A 139 11.07 -20.05 -18.26
CA VAL A 139 10.83 -21.49 -18.41
C VAL A 139 10.39 -21.88 -19.84
N GLY A 140 10.47 -20.96 -20.80
CA GLY A 140 10.19 -21.21 -22.22
C GLY A 140 8.72 -21.08 -22.62
N ILE A 141 7.85 -20.53 -21.76
CA ILE A 141 6.43 -20.31 -22.06
C ILE A 141 6.23 -18.84 -22.43
N ASN A 142 6.00 -18.57 -23.70
CA ASN A 142 5.74 -17.23 -24.21
C ASN A 142 4.23 -16.97 -24.36
N LEU A 143 3.70 -16.06 -23.58
CA LEU A 143 2.30 -15.62 -23.70
C LEU A 143 2.17 -14.54 -24.79
N PRO A 144 1.11 -14.57 -25.61
CA PRO A 144 0.87 -13.52 -26.61
C PRO A 144 0.75 -12.14 -25.95
N HIS A 145 1.43 -11.14 -26.48
CA HIS A 145 1.39 -9.75 -25.98
C HIS A 145 -0.05 -9.19 -25.91
N ALA A 146 -0.92 -9.59 -26.83
CA ALA A 146 -2.33 -9.22 -26.83
C ALA A 146 -3.08 -9.60 -25.55
N LEU A 147 -2.63 -10.65 -24.84
CA LEU A 147 -3.28 -11.18 -23.61
C LEU A 147 -2.52 -10.79 -22.34
N THR A 148 -1.43 -10.06 -22.43
CA THR A 148 -0.55 -9.71 -21.31
C THR A 148 -0.39 -8.21 -21.11
N ALA A 149 -0.94 -7.40 -22.01
CA ALA A 149 -0.84 -5.95 -21.98
C ALA A 149 -2.21 -5.28 -22.12
N CYS A 150 -2.31 -4.05 -21.64
CA CYS A 150 -3.50 -3.22 -21.83
C CYS A 150 -3.57 -2.60 -23.23
N PRO A 151 -4.72 -2.08 -23.67
CA PRO A 151 -4.86 -1.44 -24.99
C PRO A 151 -3.88 -0.28 -25.24
N TRP A 152 -3.50 0.45 -24.20
CA TRP A 152 -2.54 1.56 -24.28
C TRP A 152 -1.11 1.09 -24.59
N ASP A 153 -0.79 -0.14 -24.21
CA ASP A 153 0.51 -0.77 -24.47
C ASP A 153 0.46 -1.70 -25.71
N GLY A 154 -0.57 -1.59 -26.55
CA GLY A 154 -0.73 -2.39 -27.75
C GLY A 154 -1.27 -3.81 -27.53
N GLY A 155 -1.74 -4.13 -26.33
CA GLY A 155 -2.46 -5.36 -26.02
C GLY A 155 -3.96 -5.23 -26.21
N VAL A 156 -4.71 -6.26 -25.78
CA VAL A 156 -6.18 -6.27 -25.74
C VAL A 156 -6.64 -6.32 -24.29
N VAL A 157 -6.08 -7.24 -23.52
CA VAL A 157 -6.44 -7.47 -22.12
C VAL A 157 -5.27 -8.11 -21.38
N ASN A 158 -5.07 -7.73 -20.12
CA ASN A 158 -4.10 -8.38 -19.26
C ASN A 158 -4.80 -9.51 -18.47
N ILE A 159 -4.83 -10.72 -19.06
CA ILE A 159 -5.48 -11.90 -18.46
C ILE A 159 -4.81 -12.29 -17.13
N PRO A 160 -3.47 -12.38 -17.00
CA PRO A 160 -2.86 -12.71 -15.72
C PRO A 160 -3.27 -11.74 -14.60
N ALA A 161 -3.28 -10.43 -14.87
CA ALA A 161 -3.70 -9.44 -13.89
C ALA A 161 -5.18 -9.61 -13.50
N PHE A 162 -6.06 -9.89 -14.45
CA PHE A 162 -7.47 -10.19 -14.18
C PHE A 162 -7.63 -11.44 -13.32
N LEU A 163 -6.95 -12.52 -13.67
CA LEU A 163 -7.06 -13.80 -12.96
C LEU A 163 -6.59 -13.70 -11.51
N ILE A 164 -5.51 -12.97 -11.22
CA ILE A 164 -5.06 -12.83 -9.83
C ILE A 164 -6.07 -12.05 -8.99
N VAL A 165 -6.70 -11.01 -9.53
CA VAL A 165 -7.75 -10.26 -8.83
C VAL A 165 -8.94 -11.17 -8.51
N VAL A 166 -9.41 -11.96 -9.48
CA VAL A 166 -10.51 -12.92 -9.28
C VAL A 166 -10.12 -13.96 -8.22
N LEU A 167 -8.92 -14.53 -8.31
CA LEU A 167 -8.43 -15.53 -7.35
C LEU A 167 -8.38 -14.98 -5.93
N MET A 168 -7.83 -13.77 -5.75
CA MET A 168 -7.76 -13.11 -4.45
C MET A 168 -9.15 -12.75 -3.92
N SER A 169 -10.07 -12.33 -4.79
CA SER A 169 -11.46 -12.06 -4.40
C SER A 169 -12.17 -13.32 -3.90
N ILE A 170 -12.01 -14.44 -4.58
CA ILE A 170 -12.57 -15.75 -4.15
C ILE A 170 -11.95 -16.15 -2.79
N PHE A 171 -10.65 -15.94 -2.62
CA PHE A 171 -9.96 -16.26 -1.37
C PHE A 171 -10.49 -15.42 -0.20
N LEU A 172 -10.70 -14.11 -0.40
CA LEU A 172 -11.21 -13.20 0.62
C LEU A 172 -12.68 -13.51 1.00
N ILE A 173 -13.52 -13.91 0.06
CA ILE A 173 -14.91 -14.28 0.33
C ILE A 173 -15.00 -15.49 1.29
N ARG A 174 -13.97 -16.35 1.33
CA ARG A 174 -13.94 -17.54 2.21
C ARG A 174 -13.65 -17.24 3.68
N GLY A 175 -13.22 -16.02 4.02
CA GLY A 175 -13.12 -15.55 5.40
C GLY A 175 -11.75 -15.03 5.82
N THR A 176 -11.77 -14.20 6.87
CA THR A 176 -10.64 -13.41 7.35
C THR A 176 -9.60 -14.20 8.17
N GLU A 177 -10.00 -15.28 8.84
CA GLU A 177 -9.07 -16.07 9.68
C GLU A 177 -7.96 -16.73 8.84
N GLY A 178 -8.35 -17.42 7.76
CA GLY A 178 -7.38 -18.01 6.82
C GLY A 178 -6.54 -16.96 6.10
N SER A 179 -7.13 -15.82 5.79
CA SER A 179 -6.46 -14.68 5.17
C SER A 179 -5.35 -14.10 6.06
N SER A 180 -5.57 -13.97 7.38
CA SER A 180 -4.56 -13.45 8.32
C SER A 180 -3.33 -14.36 8.43
N ILE A 181 -3.51 -15.67 8.52
CA ILE A 181 -2.41 -16.64 8.56
C ILE A 181 -1.62 -16.62 7.25
N PHE A 182 -2.34 -16.64 6.13
CA PHE A 182 -1.74 -16.57 4.79
C PHE A 182 -0.96 -15.27 4.60
N ASN A 183 -1.53 -14.12 5.01
CA ASN A 183 -0.82 -12.85 4.97
C ASN A 183 0.46 -12.87 5.81
N GLY A 184 0.42 -13.41 7.03
CA GLY A 184 1.60 -13.56 7.88
C GLY A 184 2.72 -14.36 7.21
N PHE A 185 2.38 -15.47 6.53
CA PHE A 185 3.34 -16.27 5.78
C PHE A 185 3.94 -15.49 4.60
N ILE A 186 3.12 -14.78 3.81
CA ILE A 186 3.58 -13.97 2.69
C ILE A 186 4.47 -12.82 3.17
N VAL A 187 4.14 -12.18 4.29
CA VAL A 187 4.97 -11.12 4.89
C VAL A 187 6.34 -11.68 5.30
N PHE A 188 6.36 -12.82 5.97
CA PHE A 188 7.61 -13.49 6.32
C PHE A 188 8.46 -13.78 5.07
N LEU A 189 7.84 -14.36 4.04
CA LEU A 189 8.52 -14.70 2.79
C LEU A 189 9.12 -13.45 2.11
N LYS A 190 8.34 -12.36 1.97
CA LYS A 190 8.83 -11.14 1.32
C LYS A 190 9.95 -10.45 2.10
N VAL A 191 9.89 -10.45 3.43
CA VAL A 191 10.97 -9.93 4.27
C VAL A 191 12.22 -10.79 4.13
N ALA A 192 12.08 -12.12 4.14
CA ALA A 192 13.19 -13.04 3.93
C ALA A 192 13.86 -12.83 2.55
N VAL A 193 13.08 -12.64 1.49
CA VAL A 193 13.60 -12.32 0.15
C VAL A 193 14.39 -11.02 0.15
N ILE A 194 13.87 -9.96 0.77
CA ILE A 194 14.58 -8.67 0.86
C ILE A 194 15.89 -8.82 1.60
N LEU A 195 15.87 -9.47 2.77
CA LEU A 195 17.09 -9.68 3.56
C LEU A 195 18.12 -10.51 2.80
N THR A 196 17.67 -11.58 2.13
CA THR A 196 18.55 -12.40 1.28
C THR A 196 19.17 -11.56 0.17
N PHE A 197 18.37 -10.74 -0.52
CA PHE A 197 18.86 -9.85 -1.55
C PHE A 197 19.91 -8.86 -1.03
N VAL A 198 19.66 -8.25 0.13
CA VAL A 198 20.61 -7.31 0.76
C VAL A 198 21.90 -8.03 1.15
N VAL A 199 21.81 -9.20 1.81
CA VAL A 199 22.99 -9.95 2.27
C VAL A 199 23.83 -10.44 1.10
N LEU A 200 23.21 -11.04 0.08
CA LEU A 200 23.93 -11.54 -1.08
C LEU A 200 24.44 -10.42 -1.98
N GLY A 201 23.70 -9.31 -2.08
CA GLY A 201 24.05 -8.15 -2.90
C GLY A 201 25.14 -7.27 -2.30
N TRP A 202 25.38 -7.37 -0.98
CA TRP A 202 26.31 -6.50 -0.26
C TRP A 202 27.71 -6.44 -0.89
N LYS A 203 28.24 -7.59 -1.27
CA LYS A 203 29.59 -7.70 -1.88
C LYS A 203 29.67 -7.16 -3.31
N TYR A 204 28.55 -6.89 -3.97
CA TYR A 204 28.49 -6.36 -5.34
C TYR A 204 28.28 -4.84 -5.36
N ILE A 205 28.25 -4.19 -4.19
CA ILE A 205 28.10 -2.73 -4.11
C ILE A 205 29.36 -2.08 -4.70
N ASN A 206 29.17 -1.29 -5.76
CA ASN A 206 30.20 -0.43 -6.31
C ASN A 206 29.90 1.03 -5.91
N THR A 207 30.79 1.60 -5.10
CA THR A 207 30.64 2.97 -4.58
C THR A 207 30.75 4.04 -5.67
N GLU A 208 31.36 3.75 -6.82
CA GLU A 208 31.41 4.66 -7.95
C GLU A 208 30.02 4.97 -8.52
N ASN A 209 29.09 4.02 -8.44
CA ASN A 209 27.70 4.20 -8.89
C ASN A 209 26.94 5.26 -8.07
N TYR A 210 27.48 5.67 -6.92
CA TYR A 210 26.88 6.71 -6.09
C TYR A 210 27.50 8.10 -6.33
N THR A 211 28.31 8.28 -7.36
CA THR A 211 28.99 9.54 -7.66
C THR A 211 28.62 10.05 -9.05
N PRO A 212 28.00 11.22 -9.20
CA PRO A 212 27.51 12.08 -8.13
C PRO A 212 26.22 11.51 -7.47
N TYR A 213 26.13 11.64 -6.14
CA TYR A 213 24.98 11.10 -5.39
C TYR A 213 23.64 11.77 -5.77
N ILE A 214 23.66 13.08 -5.95
CA ILE A 214 22.57 13.84 -6.57
C ILE A 214 23.06 14.25 -7.97
N PRO A 215 22.62 13.55 -9.04
CA PRO A 215 23.01 13.92 -10.40
C PRO A 215 22.54 15.34 -10.74
N ALA A 216 23.25 16.02 -11.62
CA ALA A 216 22.86 17.34 -12.09
C ALA A 216 21.50 17.30 -12.82
N ASN A 217 20.70 18.35 -12.64
CA ASN A 217 19.44 18.47 -13.38
C ASN A 217 19.70 18.54 -14.89
N THR A 218 18.88 17.83 -15.67
CA THR A 218 18.99 17.78 -17.14
C THR A 218 18.49 19.05 -17.85
N GLY A 219 18.01 20.04 -17.10
CA GLY A 219 17.34 21.23 -17.63
C GLY A 219 15.82 21.13 -17.61
N THR A 220 15.28 19.95 -17.29
CA THR A 220 13.85 19.70 -17.14
C THR A 220 13.46 19.64 -15.66
N LEU A 221 12.42 20.36 -15.28
CA LEU A 221 11.94 20.34 -13.89
C LEU A 221 11.47 18.93 -13.51
N GLY A 222 12.03 18.40 -12.43
CA GLY A 222 11.67 17.06 -11.94
C GLY A 222 12.48 15.92 -12.56
N GLU A 223 13.52 16.20 -13.35
CA GLU A 223 14.46 15.21 -13.84
C GLU A 223 15.83 15.48 -13.25
N PHE A 224 16.25 14.63 -12.30
CA PHE A 224 17.49 14.73 -11.54
C PHE A 224 17.62 16.03 -10.72
N GLY A 225 18.72 16.20 -10.01
CA GLY A 225 18.90 17.28 -9.06
C GLY A 225 17.88 17.22 -7.92
N TRP A 226 17.75 18.30 -7.18
CA TRP A 226 16.79 18.40 -6.07
C TRP A 226 15.33 18.35 -6.53
N SER A 227 15.03 18.88 -7.72
CA SER A 227 13.68 18.78 -8.30
C SER A 227 13.32 17.34 -8.63
N GLY A 228 14.29 16.53 -9.09
CA GLY A 228 14.13 15.10 -9.31
C GLY A 228 13.91 14.33 -8.00
N VAL A 229 14.66 14.67 -6.94
CA VAL A 229 14.47 14.08 -5.61
C VAL A 229 13.05 14.33 -5.07
N LEU A 230 12.54 15.56 -5.20
CA LEU A 230 11.19 15.91 -4.75
C LEU A 230 10.11 15.21 -5.60
N ARG A 231 10.28 15.16 -6.92
CA ARG A 231 9.39 14.39 -7.79
C ARG A 231 9.45 12.91 -7.46
N GLY A 232 10.65 12.39 -7.25
CA GLY A 232 10.87 11.02 -6.80
C GLY A 232 10.14 10.73 -5.49
N ALA A 233 10.21 11.64 -4.50
CA ALA A 233 9.50 11.48 -3.24
C ALA A 233 7.98 11.40 -3.43
N ALA A 234 7.42 12.22 -4.32
CA ALA A 234 5.99 12.15 -4.66
C ALA A 234 5.60 10.81 -5.31
N ILE A 235 6.45 10.28 -6.19
CA ILE A 235 6.17 9.00 -6.86
C ILE A 235 6.37 7.82 -5.90
N VAL A 236 7.48 7.79 -5.13
CA VAL A 236 7.73 6.68 -4.18
C VAL A 236 6.81 6.73 -2.97
N PHE A 237 6.06 7.81 -2.75
CA PHE A 237 4.98 7.84 -1.75
C PHE A 237 3.99 6.69 -1.96
N PHE A 238 3.77 6.27 -3.21
CA PHE A 238 2.99 5.07 -3.54
C PHE A 238 3.49 3.81 -2.81
N ALA A 239 4.78 3.70 -2.52
CA ALA A 239 5.32 2.56 -1.77
C ALA A 239 4.88 2.52 -0.30
N PHE A 240 4.39 3.63 0.23
CA PHE A 240 3.86 3.74 1.60
C PHE A 240 2.34 3.63 1.65
N LEU A 241 1.64 3.60 0.51
CA LEU A 241 0.19 3.44 0.45
C LEU A 241 -0.25 2.19 1.23
N GLY A 242 -1.31 2.36 2.02
CA GLY A 242 -1.86 1.30 2.84
C GLY A 242 -1.40 1.32 4.30
N PHE A 243 -0.58 2.29 4.74
CA PHE A 243 -0.31 2.47 6.17
C PHE A 243 -1.59 2.74 6.97
N ASP A 244 -2.58 3.36 6.35
CA ASP A 244 -3.92 3.62 6.88
C ASP A 244 -4.80 2.36 6.97
N ALA A 245 -4.51 1.32 6.15
CA ALA A 245 -5.25 0.06 6.13
C ALA A 245 -5.23 -0.65 7.49
N VAL A 246 -4.19 -0.43 8.31
CA VAL A 246 -4.17 -0.94 9.69
C VAL A 246 -5.36 -0.40 10.48
N SER A 247 -5.73 0.86 10.27
CA SER A 247 -6.87 1.47 10.96
C SER A 247 -8.22 0.86 10.58
N THR A 248 -8.35 0.30 9.38
CA THR A 248 -9.57 -0.41 8.95
C THR A 248 -9.78 -1.72 9.70
N ALA A 249 -8.70 -2.32 10.22
CA ALA A 249 -8.75 -3.57 10.99
C ALA A 249 -9.09 -3.37 12.49
N ALA A 250 -9.44 -2.14 12.90
CA ALA A 250 -9.68 -1.81 14.30
C ALA A 250 -10.77 -2.70 14.96
N GLN A 251 -11.86 -3.00 14.24
CA GLN A 251 -12.94 -3.86 14.73
C GLN A 251 -12.58 -5.35 14.81
N GLU A 252 -11.57 -5.79 14.06
CA GLU A 252 -11.04 -7.16 14.10
C GLU A 252 -9.93 -7.32 15.15
N THR A 253 -9.51 -6.25 15.81
CA THR A 253 -8.45 -6.23 16.81
C THR A 253 -8.98 -6.69 18.16
N LYS A 254 -8.21 -7.58 18.85
CA LYS A 254 -8.58 -8.12 20.18
C LYS A 254 -8.68 -7.02 21.22
N ASN A 255 -7.69 -6.15 21.29
CA ASN A 255 -7.60 -5.04 22.24
C ASN A 255 -7.30 -3.73 21.50
N PRO A 256 -8.31 -3.09 20.82
CA PRO A 256 -8.05 -1.94 19.96
C PRO A 256 -7.33 -0.79 20.67
N LYS A 257 -7.73 -0.47 21.90
CA LYS A 257 -7.15 0.64 22.69
C LYS A 257 -5.65 0.46 23.03
N ARG A 258 -5.16 -0.77 23.00
CA ARG A 258 -3.78 -1.08 23.33
C ARG A 258 -2.96 -1.42 22.09
N ASP A 259 -3.56 -2.13 21.14
CA ASP A 259 -2.84 -2.80 20.07
C ASP A 259 -2.83 -1.96 18.76
N MET A 260 -3.73 -0.94 18.66
CA MET A 260 -3.72 0.07 17.59
C MET A 260 -2.81 1.24 17.96
#